data_e7b99f37098665ad3d17b21eb3a29247
#
_entry.id   e7b99f37098665ad3d17b21eb3a29247
#
_cell.length_a   1.000
_cell.length_b   1.000
_cell.length_c   1.000
_cell.angle_alpha   90.00
_cell.angle_beta   90.00
_cell.angle_gamma   90.00
#
_symmetry.space_group_name_H-M   'P 1'
#
loop_
_entity.id
_entity.type
_entity.pdbx_description
1 polymer ?
#
loop_
_entity_poly.entity_id
_entity_poly.type
_entity_poly.pdbx_seq_one_letter_code
_entity_poly.pdbx_strand_id
1 'polypeptide(L)'
;MGGWKTILLLKIFLFFYVHIRVCFAEQMSFSIINMGRTGVLTPKAVLSPVRLAGTTVTNATLHNQDFITEKDIRVGDTVLVQKAGEIIPEILSVDFDKRPEGTVPYTLPDACPVCGAPVVRDEDGAALRCTGAECPAQLLRNLTHFASRDAMDIDGCGPAVIQQLIDSGLISNAADLYSLHAADVAKLDRMGEKSAENLIRAIENSKANDLSRLLYGLGIRQVGEKAAKTLAAHFGSMDALMAATEEALTEIPDVGGITARCIADYFRGDQAKDLIRRLKEAGVNMESTAQPTGDLLAGLTFVLTGELESASRKEAGEKLEALGAKVSGSVSKKTGAVVAGEAAGSKLRKAQELGVPVLSEEQYRVLVDEVPGDKAEILALLGRDEAAKEAE
;
A
#
# COMPACT_ATOMS: atom_id res chain seq x y z
N MET A 1 -48.04 -27.57 -14.22
CA MET A 1 -47.86 -27.44 -12.76
C MET A 1 -46.41 -27.45 -12.30
N GLY A 2 -45.46 -26.95 -13.09
CA GLY A 2 -44.00 -26.98 -12.79
C GLY A 2 -43.37 -25.63 -12.42
N GLY A 3 -44.01 -24.51 -12.74
CA GLY A 3 -43.35 -23.19 -12.60
C GLY A 3 -43.25 -22.62 -11.17
N TRP A 4 -44.13 -22.98 -10.30
CA TRP A 4 -44.19 -22.43 -8.93
C TRP A 4 -43.15 -23.04 -7.99
N LYS A 5 -42.79 -24.31 -8.19
CA LYS A 5 -41.76 -24.98 -7.37
C LYS A 5 -40.34 -24.42 -7.68
N THR A 6 -40.06 -24.07 -8.93
CA THR A 6 -38.76 -23.51 -9.33
C THR A 6 -38.58 -22.10 -8.80
N ILE A 7 -39.64 -21.26 -8.82
CA ILE A 7 -39.60 -19.90 -8.29
C ILE A 7 -39.45 -19.92 -6.74
N LEU A 8 -40.11 -20.87 -6.06
CA LEU A 8 -40.00 -21.02 -4.61
C LEU A 8 -38.59 -21.52 -4.21
N LEU A 9 -38.00 -22.46 -4.95
CA LEU A 9 -36.64 -22.93 -4.72
C LEU A 9 -35.61 -21.84 -4.98
N LEU A 10 -35.80 -21.03 -6.03
CA LEU A 10 -34.91 -19.88 -6.34
C LEU A 10 -34.98 -18.80 -5.25
N LYS A 11 -36.20 -18.52 -4.74
CA LYS A 11 -36.37 -17.58 -3.61
C LYS A 11 -35.79 -18.13 -2.31
N ILE A 12 -35.91 -19.42 -2.04
CA ILE A 12 -35.32 -20.08 -0.87
C ILE A 12 -33.78 -20.10 -1.02
N PHE A 13 -33.25 -20.38 -2.22
CA PHE A 13 -31.81 -20.37 -2.49
C PHE A 13 -31.22 -18.95 -2.42
N LEU A 14 -31.94 -17.94 -2.93
CA LEU A 14 -31.54 -16.53 -2.82
C LEU A 14 -31.63 -16.05 -1.35
N PHE A 15 -32.67 -16.48 -0.61
CA PHE A 15 -32.82 -16.17 0.81
C PHE A 15 -31.73 -16.83 1.67
N PHE A 16 -31.36 -18.09 1.38
CA PHE A 16 -30.23 -18.76 2.04
C PHE A 16 -28.87 -18.15 1.65
N TYR A 17 -28.68 -17.75 0.38
CA TYR A 17 -27.42 -17.15 -0.09
C TYR A 17 -27.21 -15.74 0.48
N VAL A 18 -28.28 -14.96 0.68
CA VAL A 18 -28.21 -13.64 1.31
C VAL A 18 -28.02 -13.77 2.84
N HIS A 19 -28.62 -14.78 3.49
CA HIS A 19 -28.52 -14.97 4.95
C HIS A 19 -27.14 -15.46 5.42
N ILE A 20 -26.34 -16.07 4.56
CA ILE A 20 -24.97 -16.52 4.92
C ILE A 20 -23.97 -15.35 5.02
N ARG A 21 -24.28 -14.20 4.41
CA ARG A 21 -23.35 -13.03 4.33
C ARG A 21 -23.66 -11.91 5.31
N VAL A 22 -24.76 -11.98 6.02
CA VAL A 22 -25.26 -10.93 6.91
C VAL A 22 -25.77 -11.54 8.21
N CYS A 23 -25.31 -11.08 9.37
CA CYS A 23 -25.78 -11.54 10.68
C CYS A 23 -26.01 -10.37 11.62
N PHE A 24 -26.99 -10.51 12.52
CA PHE A 24 -27.16 -9.59 13.63
C PHE A 24 -26.11 -9.85 14.72
N ALA A 25 -25.42 -8.81 15.14
CA ALA A 25 -24.64 -8.79 16.37
C ALA A 25 -25.47 -8.10 17.45
N GLU A 26 -25.80 -8.83 18.51
CA GLU A 26 -26.81 -8.43 19.53
C GLU A 26 -26.38 -7.26 20.41
N GLN A 27 -25.11 -6.87 20.42
CA GLN A 27 -24.67 -5.74 21.22
C GLN A 27 -23.34 -5.16 20.74
N MET A 28 -23.32 -3.88 20.42
CA MET A 28 -22.11 -3.09 20.26
C MET A 28 -21.69 -2.52 21.61
N SER A 29 -20.60 -3.05 22.20
CA SER A 29 -20.23 -2.72 23.57
C SER A 29 -19.46 -1.41 23.70
N PHE A 30 -18.52 -1.13 22.80
CA PHE A 30 -17.78 0.14 22.73
C PHE A 30 -17.00 0.25 21.41
N SER A 31 -16.48 1.46 21.14
CA SER A 31 -15.66 1.72 19.98
C SER A 31 -14.20 1.86 20.39
N ILE A 32 -13.33 1.12 19.70
CA ILE A 32 -11.88 1.28 19.81
C ILE A 32 -11.42 2.20 18.68
N ILE A 33 -10.63 3.21 19.01
CA ILE A 33 -10.05 4.12 18.02
C ILE A 33 -8.66 3.61 17.67
N ASN A 34 -8.49 3.16 16.43
CA ASN A 34 -7.17 2.84 15.90
C ASN A 34 -6.54 4.09 15.27
N MET A 35 -5.29 4.35 15.63
CA MET A 35 -4.51 5.42 15.03
C MET A 35 -3.74 4.89 13.83
N GLY A 36 -3.99 5.47 12.66
CA GLY A 36 -3.23 5.20 11.45
C GLY A 36 -1.85 5.88 11.46
N ARG A 37 -0.96 5.47 10.56
CA ARG A 37 0.37 6.07 10.36
C ARG A 37 0.32 7.59 10.12
N THR A 38 -0.66 8.04 9.38
CA THR A 38 -0.87 9.46 9.06
C THR A 38 -1.72 10.20 10.09
N GLY A 39 -1.88 9.66 11.30
CA GLY A 39 -2.67 10.25 12.37
C GLY A 39 -4.19 10.07 12.24
N VAL A 40 -4.68 9.38 11.23
CA VAL A 40 -6.12 9.16 11.02
C VAL A 40 -6.69 8.32 12.17
N LEU A 41 -7.76 8.81 12.78
CA LEU A 41 -8.55 8.10 13.76
C LEU A 41 -9.56 7.20 13.02
N THR A 42 -9.38 5.89 13.12
CA THR A 42 -10.30 4.92 12.55
C THR A 42 -11.07 4.23 13.66
N PRO A 43 -12.36 4.53 13.83
CA PRO A 43 -13.18 3.89 14.84
C PRO A 43 -13.52 2.45 14.43
N LYS A 44 -13.58 1.57 15.42
CA LYS A 44 -13.91 0.16 15.27
C LYS A 44 -14.88 -0.24 16.36
N ALA A 45 -16.04 -0.79 15.97
CA ALA A 45 -16.99 -1.35 16.90
C ALA A 45 -16.49 -2.67 17.46
N VAL A 46 -16.65 -2.88 18.78
CA VAL A 46 -16.51 -4.17 19.42
C VAL A 46 -17.91 -4.76 19.57
N LEU A 47 -18.09 -5.97 19.07
CA LEU A 47 -19.36 -6.65 18.97
C LEU A 47 -19.40 -7.90 19.85
N SER A 48 -20.59 -8.30 20.31
CA SER A 48 -20.79 -9.67 20.76
C SER A 48 -20.37 -10.64 19.65
N PRO A 49 -19.69 -11.76 19.98
CA PRO A 49 -19.20 -12.69 18.96
C PRO A 49 -20.33 -13.20 18.07
N VAL A 50 -20.23 -12.99 16.77
CA VAL A 50 -21.21 -13.43 15.78
C VAL A 50 -20.54 -14.29 14.71
N ARG A 51 -21.18 -15.38 14.29
CA ARG A 51 -20.69 -16.22 13.19
C ARG A 51 -21.13 -15.67 11.85
N LEU A 52 -20.14 -15.31 11.02
CA LEU A 52 -20.37 -14.70 9.70
C LEU A 52 -19.45 -15.33 8.67
N ALA A 53 -20.01 -15.94 7.63
CA ALA A 53 -19.27 -16.59 6.54
C ALA A 53 -18.14 -17.52 7.05
N GLY A 54 -18.47 -18.43 7.99
CA GLY A 54 -17.54 -19.45 8.51
C GLY A 54 -16.52 -18.96 9.55
N THR A 55 -16.48 -17.67 9.86
CA THR A 55 -15.59 -17.09 10.88
C THR A 55 -16.36 -16.44 12.01
N THR A 56 -15.75 -16.35 13.20
CA THR A 56 -16.32 -15.59 14.33
C THR A 56 -15.83 -14.14 14.23
N VAL A 57 -16.76 -13.21 14.14
CA VAL A 57 -16.54 -11.77 14.08
C VAL A 57 -16.82 -11.15 15.43
N THR A 58 -15.88 -10.41 15.97
CA THR A 58 -15.99 -9.66 17.24
C THR A 58 -15.76 -8.17 17.05
N ASN A 59 -15.39 -7.74 15.84
CA ASN A 59 -15.11 -6.35 15.53
C ASN A 59 -15.61 -6.02 14.12
N ALA A 60 -16.12 -4.80 13.93
CA ALA A 60 -16.49 -4.25 12.62
C ALA A 60 -15.93 -2.85 12.46
N THR A 61 -15.57 -2.47 11.23
CA THR A 61 -15.13 -1.10 10.98
C THR A 61 -16.32 -0.14 11.04
N LEU A 62 -16.06 1.06 11.57
CA LEU A 62 -16.96 2.21 11.55
C LEU A 62 -16.49 3.29 10.57
N HIS A 63 -15.44 3.01 9.81
CA HIS A 63 -14.84 3.87 8.80
C HIS A 63 -14.42 5.25 9.32
N ASN A 64 -15.38 6.15 9.56
CA ASN A 64 -15.18 7.53 9.99
C ASN A 64 -16.40 8.09 10.74
N GLN A 65 -16.34 9.36 11.17
CA GLN A 65 -17.46 10.00 11.88
C GLN A 65 -18.71 10.15 10.99
N ASP A 66 -18.54 10.42 9.70
CA ASP A 66 -19.67 10.61 8.79
C ASP A 66 -20.51 9.32 8.65
N PHE A 67 -19.84 8.19 8.51
CA PHE A 67 -20.49 6.86 8.49
C PHE A 67 -21.27 6.57 9.77
N ILE A 68 -20.71 6.92 10.94
CA ILE A 68 -21.38 6.76 12.24
C ILE A 68 -22.62 7.64 12.31
N THR A 69 -22.49 8.89 11.87
CA THR A 69 -23.58 9.88 11.89
C THR A 69 -24.69 9.52 10.90
N GLU A 70 -24.32 9.12 9.67
CA GLU A 70 -25.27 8.74 8.61
C GLU A 70 -26.15 7.56 9.03
N LYS A 71 -25.56 6.57 9.71
CA LYS A 71 -26.25 5.38 10.19
C LYS A 71 -26.83 5.52 11.60
N ASP A 72 -26.62 6.64 12.26
CA ASP A 72 -26.98 6.90 13.67
C ASP A 72 -26.55 5.75 14.60
N ILE A 73 -25.27 5.32 14.47
CA ILE A 73 -24.72 4.22 15.27
C ILE A 73 -24.42 4.70 16.68
N ARG A 74 -24.91 3.98 17.71
CA ARG A 74 -24.72 4.30 19.13
C ARG A 74 -24.19 3.09 19.89
N VAL A 75 -23.48 3.35 20.97
CA VAL A 75 -23.04 2.28 21.89
C VAL A 75 -24.27 1.63 22.51
N GLY A 76 -24.32 0.30 22.49
CA GLY A 76 -25.46 -0.49 22.95
C GLY A 76 -26.39 -0.96 21.84
N ASP A 77 -26.26 -0.45 20.61
CA ASP A 77 -27.11 -0.85 19.48
C ASP A 77 -26.97 -2.34 19.13
N THR A 78 -28.08 -2.92 18.69
CA THR A 78 -28.08 -4.15 17.91
C THR A 78 -27.85 -3.79 16.44
N VAL A 79 -26.84 -4.40 15.82
CA VAL A 79 -26.38 -4.04 14.47
C VAL A 79 -26.39 -5.23 13.52
N LEU A 80 -26.68 -4.96 12.27
CA LEU A 80 -26.56 -5.91 11.18
C LEU A 80 -25.14 -5.78 10.58
N VAL A 81 -24.38 -6.89 10.58
CA VAL A 81 -22.97 -6.94 10.16
C VAL A 81 -22.84 -7.73 8.87
N GLN A 82 -22.03 -7.22 7.95
CA GLN A 82 -21.63 -7.92 6.73
C GLN A 82 -20.11 -7.91 6.57
N LYS A 83 -19.58 -8.70 5.64
CA LYS A 83 -18.19 -8.59 5.17
C LYS A 83 -18.12 -7.86 3.84
N ALA A 84 -17.57 -6.65 3.86
CA ALA A 84 -17.26 -5.92 2.62
C ALA A 84 -16.13 -6.64 1.86
N GLY A 85 -16.36 -6.86 0.55
CA GLY A 85 -15.39 -7.59 -0.28
C GLY A 85 -15.04 -8.99 0.23
N GLU A 86 -15.94 -9.63 1.00
CA GLU A 86 -15.76 -10.96 1.62
C GLU A 86 -14.71 -11.03 2.75
N ILE A 87 -14.07 -9.93 3.09
CA ILE A 87 -12.93 -9.89 4.03
C ILE A 87 -13.23 -9.04 5.26
N ILE A 88 -13.61 -7.77 5.08
CA ILE A 88 -13.68 -6.77 6.15
C ILE A 88 -15.10 -6.70 6.75
N PRO A 89 -15.27 -7.02 8.07
CA PRO A 89 -16.55 -6.82 8.72
C PRO A 89 -16.90 -5.33 8.84
N GLU A 90 -18.11 -4.97 8.44
CA GLU A 90 -18.66 -3.62 8.57
C GLU A 90 -20.11 -3.64 9.03
N ILE A 91 -20.59 -2.53 9.58
CA ILE A 91 -21.99 -2.38 10.00
C ILE A 91 -22.82 -1.95 8.78
N LEU A 92 -23.77 -2.78 8.41
CA LEU A 92 -24.71 -2.49 7.33
C LEU A 92 -25.81 -1.52 7.79
N SER A 93 -26.45 -1.82 8.93
CA SER A 93 -27.53 -1.02 9.51
C SER A 93 -27.68 -1.26 11.01
N VAL A 94 -28.40 -0.37 11.68
CA VAL A 94 -28.83 -0.49 13.07
C VAL A 94 -30.25 -1.05 13.12
N ASP A 95 -30.54 -1.93 14.09
CA ASP A 95 -31.89 -2.38 14.44
C ASP A 95 -32.45 -1.41 15.49
N PHE A 96 -33.14 -0.37 15.01
CA PHE A 96 -33.71 0.68 15.87
C PHE A 96 -34.78 0.18 16.83
N ASP A 97 -35.47 -0.92 16.50
CA ASP A 97 -36.51 -1.51 17.36
C ASP A 97 -35.91 -2.12 18.63
N LYS A 98 -34.62 -2.49 18.59
CA LYS A 98 -33.88 -3.06 19.72
C LYS A 98 -32.93 -2.08 20.38
N ARG A 99 -32.99 -0.80 20.03
CA ARG A 99 -32.11 0.22 20.61
C ARG A 99 -32.44 0.43 22.09
N PRO A 100 -31.46 0.34 23.00
CA PRO A 100 -31.68 0.63 24.41
C PRO A 100 -32.10 2.09 24.63
N GLU A 101 -33.00 2.33 25.58
CA GLU A 101 -33.36 3.69 26.00
C GLU A 101 -32.13 4.44 26.57
N GLY A 102 -32.06 5.75 26.35
CA GLY A 102 -31.01 6.60 26.91
C GLY A 102 -29.68 6.56 26.16
N THR A 103 -29.58 5.85 25.02
CA THR A 103 -28.39 5.90 24.16
C THR A 103 -28.18 7.29 23.56
N VAL A 104 -26.91 7.74 23.52
CA VAL A 104 -26.53 9.02 22.92
C VAL A 104 -25.78 8.81 21.60
N PRO A 105 -25.87 9.76 20.65
CA PRO A 105 -25.05 9.72 19.43
C PRO A 105 -23.57 9.60 19.78
N TYR A 106 -22.85 8.71 19.07
CA TYR A 106 -21.43 8.54 19.27
C TYR A 106 -20.64 9.55 18.45
N THR A 107 -19.72 10.25 19.09
CA THR A 107 -18.77 11.15 18.42
C THR A 107 -17.34 10.74 18.73
N LEU A 108 -16.47 10.85 17.73
CA LEU A 108 -15.04 10.71 17.93
C LEU A 108 -14.51 11.87 18.79
N PRO A 109 -13.49 11.63 19.61
CA PRO A 109 -12.97 12.68 20.51
C PRO A 109 -12.27 13.80 19.72
N ASP A 110 -12.36 15.04 20.24
CA ASP A 110 -11.67 16.21 19.73
C ASP A 110 -10.18 16.25 20.13
N ALA A 111 -9.77 15.37 21.03
CA ALA A 111 -8.39 15.19 21.45
C ALA A 111 -7.93 13.76 21.18
N CYS A 112 -6.68 13.60 20.74
CA CYS A 112 -6.09 12.29 20.49
C CYS A 112 -6.07 11.42 21.76
N PRO A 113 -6.59 10.20 21.75
CA PRO A 113 -6.62 9.34 22.94
C PRO A 113 -5.22 8.86 23.38
N VAL A 114 -4.19 9.06 22.56
CA VAL A 114 -2.82 8.60 22.86
C VAL A 114 -1.94 9.74 23.36
N CYS A 115 -1.97 10.92 22.71
CA CYS A 115 -1.06 12.02 23.04
C CYS A 115 -1.78 13.30 23.53
N GLY A 116 -3.11 13.33 23.53
CA GLY A 116 -3.88 14.50 23.96
C GLY A 116 -3.90 15.68 22.98
N ALA A 117 -3.15 15.62 21.87
CA ALA A 117 -3.14 16.69 20.88
C ALA A 117 -4.51 16.85 20.19
N PRO A 118 -4.84 18.06 19.70
CA PRO A 118 -6.09 18.29 18.98
C PRO A 118 -6.29 17.32 17.80
N VAL A 119 -7.53 16.94 17.58
CA VAL A 119 -7.95 16.16 16.40
C VAL A 119 -8.68 17.11 15.46
N VAL A 120 -8.22 17.18 14.21
CA VAL A 120 -8.81 18.04 13.19
C VAL A 120 -9.33 17.21 12.01
N ARG A 121 -10.33 17.75 11.33
CA ARG A 121 -10.87 17.16 10.11
C ARG A 121 -10.02 17.58 8.91
N ASP A 122 -9.75 16.65 8.00
CA ASP A 122 -9.12 16.97 6.71
C ASP A 122 -10.03 17.92 5.92
N GLU A 123 -9.45 18.93 5.28
CA GLU A 123 -10.19 19.93 4.50
C GLU A 123 -10.99 19.27 3.34
N ASP A 124 -10.38 18.29 2.68
CA ASP A 124 -10.94 17.60 1.50
C ASP A 124 -11.48 16.20 1.81
N GLY A 125 -11.78 15.87 3.07
CA GLY A 125 -12.14 14.50 3.41
C GLY A 125 -12.91 14.30 4.71
N ALA A 126 -13.37 13.05 4.89
CA ALA A 126 -14.09 12.60 6.08
C ALA A 126 -13.16 12.16 7.23
N ALA A 127 -11.84 12.22 7.05
CA ALA A 127 -10.87 11.73 8.02
C ALA A 127 -10.65 12.75 9.15
N LEU A 128 -10.71 12.28 10.40
CA LEU A 128 -10.26 13.00 11.57
C LEU A 128 -8.83 12.59 11.90
N ARG A 129 -7.95 13.57 12.17
CA ARG A 129 -6.52 13.34 12.40
C ARG A 129 -6.00 13.96 13.67
N CYS A 130 -5.15 13.22 14.34
CA CYS A 130 -4.30 13.77 15.41
C CYS A 130 -3.24 14.69 14.80
N THR A 131 -3.14 15.90 15.32
CA THR A 131 -2.14 16.92 14.93
C THR A 131 -0.82 16.80 15.68
N GLY A 132 -0.73 15.88 16.65
CA GLY A 132 0.48 15.69 17.45
C GLY A 132 1.65 15.16 16.64
N ALA A 133 2.67 16.00 16.41
CA ALA A 133 3.86 15.63 15.64
C ALA A 133 4.66 14.48 16.30
N GLU A 134 4.62 14.43 17.63
CA GLU A 134 5.32 13.42 18.45
C GLU A 134 4.36 12.35 19.00
N CYS A 135 3.24 12.10 18.34
CA CYS A 135 2.29 11.11 18.82
C CYS A 135 2.89 9.70 18.80
N PRO A 136 3.01 9.01 19.96
CA PRO A 136 3.63 7.68 20.05
C PRO A 136 2.97 6.64 19.13
N ALA A 137 1.65 6.72 18.93
CA ALA A 137 0.94 5.80 18.03
C ALA A 137 1.32 6.02 16.55
N GLN A 138 1.59 7.26 16.14
CA GLN A 138 2.09 7.58 14.81
C GLN A 138 3.55 7.15 14.66
N LEU A 139 4.38 7.42 15.67
CA LEU A 139 5.77 7.04 15.70
C LEU A 139 5.95 5.52 15.51
N LEU A 140 5.26 4.71 16.31
CA LEU A 140 5.27 3.25 16.16
C LEU A 140 4.91 2.81 14.73
N ARG A 141 3.85 3.40 14.15
CA ARG A 141 3.40 3.04 12.81
C ARG A 141 4.37 3.48 11.72
N ASN A 142 4.94 4.68 11.86
CA ASN A 142 5.94 5.20 10.92
C ASN A 142 7.21 4.36 10.94
N LEU A 143 7.73 4.01 12.12
CA LEU A 143 8.92 3.15 12.25
C LEU A 143 8.66 1.72 11.77
N THR A 144 7.47 1.16 12.04
CA THR A 144 7.08 -0.16 11.52
C THR A 144 7.03 -0.16 9.98
N HIS A 145 6.51 0.92 9.39
CA HIS A 145 6.51 1.07 7.93
C HIS A 145 7.93 1.23 7.38
N PHE A 146 8.75 2.09 8.01
CA PHE A 146 10.15 2.31 7.62
C PHE A 146 10.94 1.00 7.62
N ALA A 147 10.80 0.17 8.64
CA ALA A 147 11.49 -1.11 8.76
C ALA A 147 10.89 -2.23 7.90
N SER A 148 9.71 -2.03 7.27
CA SER A 148 9.01 -3.07 6.53
C SER A 148 9.78 -3.58 5.32
N ARG A 149 9.40 -4.80 4.86
CA ARG A 149 10.03 -5.50 3.74
C ARG A 149 10.08 -4.69 2.45
N ASP A 150 9.03 -3.94 2.15
CA ASP A 150 8.94 -3.15 0.91
C ASP A 150 9.63 -1.78 1.04
N ALA A 151 9.98 -1.36 2.26
CA ALA A 151 10.75 -0.16 2.56
C ALA A 151 12.22 -0.54 2.84
N MET A 152 12.75 -0.27 4.03
CA MET A 152 14.17 -0.50 4.35
C MET A 152 14.51 -1.96 4.69
N ASP A 153 13.53 -2.88 4.74
CA ASP A 153 13.70 -4.34 4.91
C ASP A 153 14.60 -4.71 6.09
N ILE A 154 14.31 -4.16 7.24
CA ILE A 154 15.08 -4.41 8.47
C ILE A 154 14.49 -5.65 9.16
N ASP A 155 15.04 -6.81 8.85
CA ASP A 155 14.59 -8.07 9.45
C ASP A 155 14.76 -8.06 10.97
N GLY A 156 13.79 -8.65 11.67
CA GLY A 156 13.75 -8.64 13.14
C GLY A 156 13.24 -7.34 13.76
N CYS A 157 13.03 -6.26 12.98
CA CYS A 157 12.53 -4.97 13.46
C CYS A 157 10.98 -4.89 13.36
N GLY A 158 10.28 -5.86 13.94
CA GLY A 158 8.82 -5.91 13.95
C GLY A 158 8.18 -4.94 14.95
N PRO A 159 6.83 -4.76 14.91
CA PRO A 159 6.11 -3.79 15.75
C PRO A 159 6.38 -3.95 17.25
N ALA A 160 6.51 -5.19 17.74
CA ALA A 160 6.78 -5.45 19.16
C ALA A 160 8.18 -5.00 19.59
N VAL A 161 9.18 -5.17 18.74
CA VAL A 161 10.56 -4.72 19.00
C VAL A 161 10.63 -3.19 18.92
N ILE A 162 10.01 -2.59 17.91
CA ILE A 162 9.93 -1.13 17.76
C ILE A 162 9.25 -0.49 18.97
N GLN A 163 8.14 -1.09 19.46
CA GLN A 163 7.46 -0.59 20.64
C GLN A 163 8.39 -0.59 21.86
N GLN A 164 9.14 -1.67 22.10
CA GLN A 164 10.09 -1.74 23.19
C GLN A 164 11.24 -0.72 23.05
N LEU A 165 11.73 -0.51 21.83
CA LEU A 165 12.76 0.50 21.56
C LEU A 165 12.25 1.93 21.84
N ILE A 166 10.99 2.22 21.52
CA ILE A 166 10.34 3.50 21.86
C ILE A 166 10.16 3.63 23.37
N ASP A 167 9.61 2.61 24.02
CA ASP A 167 9.29 2.63 25.45
C ASP A 167 10.56 2.74 26.32
N SER A 168 11.67 2.18 25.84
CA SER A 168 12.99 2.31 26.50
C SER A 168 13.71 3.64 26.19
N GLY A 169 13.14 4.49 25.33
CA GLY A 169 13.74 5.75 24.91
C GLY A 169 14.96 5.60 24.00
N LEU A 170 15.20 4.41 23.44
CA LEU A 170 16.33 4.16 22.55
C LEU A 170 16.11 4.76 21.16
N ILE A 171 14.86 4.89 20.71
CA ILE A 171 14.53 5.52 19.43
C ILE A 171 13.36 6.49 19.56
N SER A 172 13.42 7.60 18.84
CA SER A 172 12.39 8.62 18.68
C SER A 172 12.07 8.93 17.21
N ASN A 173 12.89 8.46 16.29
CA ASN A 173 12.71 8.59 14.84
C ASN A 173 13.49 7.49 14.10
N ALA A 174 13.37 7.44 12.76
CA ALA A 174 14.01 6.40 11.96
C ALA A 174 15.54 6.48 11.93
N ALA A 175 16.13 7.67 12.11
CA ALA A 175 17.60 7.80 12.12
C ALA A 175 18.20 7.18 13.38
N ASP A 176 17.46 7.15 14.50
CA ASP A 176 17.94 6.55 15.74
C ASP A 176 18.20 5.04 15.61
N LEU A 177 17.50 4.35 14.68
CA LEU A 177 17.74 2.93 14.40
C LEU A 177 19.20 2.68 14.02
N TYR A 178 19.81 3.57 13.27
CA TYR A 178 21.19 3.44 12.79
C TYR A 178 22.26 3.79 13.86
N SER A 179 21.83 4.25 15.03
CA SER A 179 22.68 4.53 16.19
C SER A 179 22.55 3.48 17.30
N LEU A 180 21.75 2.42 17.08
CA LEU A 180 21.54 1.36 18.07
C LEU A 180 22.78 0.50 18.26
N HIS A 181 23.02 0.07 19.49
CA HIS A 181 24.08 -0.88 19.85
C HIS A 181 23.49 -2.23 20.28
N ALA A 182 24.11 -3.32 19.89
CA ALA A 182 23.64 -4.67 20.22
C ALA A 182 23.48 -4.89 21.74
N ALA A 183 24.38 -4.30 22.55
CA ALA A 183 24.33 -4.41 23.99
C ALA A 183 23.07 -3.76 24.62
N ASP A 184 22.51 -2.71 24.00
CA ASP A 184 21.28 -2.07 24.47
C ASP A 184 20.05 -2.82 23.99
N VAL A 185 20.07 -3.28 22.75
CA VAL A 185 19.00 -4.10 22.17
C VAL A 185 18.85 -5.45 22.89
N ALA A 186 19.95 -6.04 23.34
CA ALA A 186 19.93 -7.31 24.08
C ALA A 186 19.26 -7.21 25.48
N LYS A 187 19.05 -6.01 25.98
CA LYS A 187 18.33 -5.75 27.26
C LYS A 187 16.80 -5.77 27.12
N LEU A 188 16.29 -5.73 25.88
CA LEU A 188 14.85 -5.75 25.60
C LEU A 188 14.25 -7.13 25.92
N ASP A 189 12.96 -7.17 26.27
CA ASP A 189 12.26 -8.41 26.60
C ASP A 189 12.29 -9.38 25.42
N ARG A 190 12.65 -10.63 25.69
CA ARG A 190 12.80 -11.73 24.71
C ARG A 190 13.82 -11.47 23.60
N MET A 191 14.75 -10.51 23.80
CA MET A 191 15.80 -10.20 22.85
C MET A 191 17.16 -10.65 23.45
N GLY A 192 17.67 -11.81 23.02
CA GLY A 192 18.99 -12.28 23.41
C GLY A 192 20.11 -11.70 22.54
N GLU A 193 21.37 -11.87 22.96
CA GLU A 193 22.55 -11.34 22.26
C GLU A 193 22.55 -11.64 20.75
N LYS A 194 22.32 -12.90 20.37
CA LYS A 194 22.27 -13.31 18.95
C LYS A 194 21.18 -12.60 18.15
N SER A 195 20.00 -12.38 18.75
CA SER A 195 18.89 -11.68 18.10
C SER A 195 19.22 -10.19 17.95
N ALA A 196 19.84 -9.60 18.96
CA ALA A 196 20.30 -8.21 18.93
C ALA A 196 21.37 -8.01 17.85
N GLU A 197 22.38 -8.88 17.77
CA GLU A 197 23.40 -8.84 16.70
C GLU A 197 22.80 -8.98 15.32
N ASN A 198 21.81 -9.87 15.13
CA ASN A 198 21.12 -10.06 13.86
C ASN A 198 20.35 -8.79 13.46
N LEU A 199 19.65 -8.15 14.41
CA LEU A 199 18.94 -6.91 14.17
C LEU A 199 19.91 -5.77 13.77
N ILE A 200 21.01 -5.58 14.50
CA ILE A 200 22.02 -4.56 14.15
C ILE A 200 22.60 -4.83 12.75
N ARG A 201 22.87 -6.10 12.40
CA ARG A 201 23.32 -6.46 11.06
C ARG A 201 22.27 -6.14 9.98
N ALA A 202 21.00 -6.41 10.24
CA ALA A 202 19.91 -6.07 9.32
C ALA A 202 19.79 -4.56 9.12
N ILE A 203 19.94 -3.78 10.19
CA ILE A 203 19.98 -2.30 10.13
C ILE A 203 21.17 -1.85 9.28
N GLU A 204 22.36 -2.40 9.49
CA GLU A 204 23.54 -2.04 8.71
C GLU A 204 23.38 -2.39 7.23
N ASN A 205 22.87 -3.57 6.91
CA ASN A 205 22.62 -3.99 5.54
C ASN A 205 21.59 -3.08 4.83
N SER A 206 20.61 -2.55 5.57
CA SER A 206 19.58 -1.68 5.01
C SER A 206 20.13 -0.36 4.48
N LYS A 207 21.31 0.08 4.91
CA LYS A 207 21.96 1.32 4.43
C LYS A 207 22.23 1.29 2.92
N ALA A 208 22.44 0.11 2.35
CA ALA A 208 22.72 -0.05 0.92
C ALA A 208 21.47 -0.06 0.03
N ASN A 209 20.28 0.00 0.62
CA ASN A 209 19.04 0.00 -0.14
C ASN A 209 18.95 1.22 -1.07
N ASP A 210 18.28 1.02 -2.23
CA ASP A 210 18.06 2.08 -3.21
C ASP A 210 17.22 3.23 -2.64
N LEU A 211 17.45 4.45 -3.15
CA LEU A 211 16.72 5.67 -2.79
C LEU A 211 15.20 5.49 -2.84
N SER A 212 14.67 4.73 -3.80
CA SER A 212 13.24 4.47 -3.94
C SER A 212 12.65 3.80 -2.69
N ARG A 213 13.39 2.89 -2.07
CA ARG A 213 12.98 2.20 -0.85
C ARG A 213 13.00 3.14 0.36
N LEU A 214 14.01 4.00 0.43
CA LEU A 214 14.08 5.05 1.45
C LEU A 214 12.90 6.01 1.32
N LEU A 215 12.61 6.52 0.11
CA LEU A 215 11.48 7.42 -0.15
C LEU A 215 10.15 6.80 0.25
N TYR A 216 9.93 5.52 -0.09
CA TYR A 216 8.75 4.80 0.37
C TYR A 216 8.72 4.67 1.89
N GLY A 217 9.86 4.35 2.51
CA GLY A 217 10.05 4.20 3.96
C GLY A 217 9.78 5.48 4.76
N LEU A 218 10.12 6.64 4.21
CA LEU A 218 9.82 7.96 4.82
C LEU A 218 8.31 8.18 4.99
N GLY A 219 7.49 7.48 4.22
CA GLY A 219 6.06 7.49 4.38
C GLY A 219 5.39 8.81 4.02
N ILE A 220 5.95 9.55 3.08
CA ILE A 220 5.39 10.80 2.57
C ILE A 220 3.96 10.55 2.09
N ARG A 221 3.05 11.44 2.46
CA ARG A 221 1.62 11.32 2.09
C ARG A 221 1.47 11.27 0.58
N GLN A 222 0.60 10.40 0.06
CA GLN A 222 0.36 10.14 -1.37
C GLN A 222 1.54 9.51 -2.14
N VAL A 223 2.69 9.26 -1.49
CA VAL A 223 3.81 8.58 -2.11
C VAL A 223 3.77 7.10 -1.74
N GLY A 224 3.30 6.27 -2.67
CA GLY A 224 3.35 4.81 -2.59
C GLY A 224 4.65 4.26 -3.20
N GLU A 225 4.84 2.94 -3.17
CA GLU A 225 6.03 2.26 -3.70
C GLU A 225 6.31 2.65 -5.17
N LYS A 226 5.26 2.68 -6.03
CA LYS A 226 5.41 3.04 -7.44
C LYS A 226 5.88 4.49 -7.62
N ALA A 227 5.23 5.44 -6.92
CA ALA A 227 5.62 6.84 -6.99
C ALA A 227 7.04 7.07 -6.46
N ALA A 228 7.44 6.37 -5.39
CA ALA A 228 8.80 6.42 -4.86
C ALA A 228 9.84 5.96 -5.88
N LYS A 229 9.57 4.87 -6.62
CA LYS A 229 10.44 4.39 -7.73
C LYS A 229 10.53 5.42 -8.85
N THR A 230 9.41 5.99 -9.28
CA THR A 230 9.37 7.00 -10.34
C THR A 230 10.17 8.26 -9.94
N LEU A 231 9.97 8.75 -8.71
CA LEU A 231 10.69 9.90 -8.17
C LEU A 231 12.21 9.63 -8.07
N ALA A 232 12.59 8.47 -7.53
CA ALA A 232 13.99 8.09 -7.39
C ALA A 232 14.70 7.99 -8.76
N ALA A 233 14.06 7.36 -9.74
CA ALA A 233 14.59 7.25 -11.09
C ALA A 233 14.71 8.61 -11.80
N HIS A 234 13.74 9.52 -11.58
CA HIS A 234 13.75 10.85 -12.22
C HIS A 234 14.80 11.78 -11.64
N PHE A 235 14.90 11.88 -10.31
CA PHE A 235 15.82 12.81 -9.64
C PHE A 235 17.22 12.24 -9.41
N GLY A 236 17.36 10.91 -9.40
CA GLY A 236 18.62 10.22 -9.16
C GLY A 236 19.17 10.34 -7.73
N SER A 237 18.86 11.42 -7.01
CA SER A 237 19.35 11.65 -5.65
C SER A 237 18.32 12.32 -4.75
N MET A 238 18.46 12.10 -3.43
CA MET A 238 17.65 12.77 -2.42
C MET A 238 17.82 14.29 -2.45
N ASP A 239 19.05 14.78 -2.64
CA ASP A 239 19.34 16.22 -2.67
C ASP A 239 18.63 16.89 -3.86
N ALA A 240 18.62 16.25 -5.03
CA ALA A 240 17.92 16.76 -6.22
C ALA A 240 16.39 16.78 -6.00
N LEU A 241 15.83 15.73 -5.39
CA LEU A 241 14.40 15.68 -5.06
C LEU A 241 14.00 16.76 -4.04
N MET A 242 14.81 16.98 -3.01
CA MET A 242 14.57 18.01 -2.00
C MET A 242 14.62 19.44 -2.55
N ALA A 243 15.38 19.65 -3.63
CA ALA A 243 15.50 20.93 -4.31
C ALA A 243 14.40 21.17 -5.37
N ALA A 244 13.59 20.15 -5.68
CA ALA A 244 12.57 20.23 -6.71
C ALA A 244 11.41 21.18 -6.30
N THR A 245 10.90 21.94 -7.28
CA THR A 245 9.71 22.78 -7.09
C THR A 245 8.42 21.96 -7.25
N GLU A 246 7.29 22.46 -6.76
CA GLU A 246 5.98 21.80 -6.91
C GLU A 246 5.62 21.64 -8.40
N GLU A 247 5.98 22.63 -9.24
CA GLU A 247 5.77 22.58 -10.69
C GLU A 247 6.57 21.43 -11.33
N ALA A 248 7.86 21.32 -11.02
CA ALA A 248 8.71 20.24 -11.54
C ALA A 248 8.22 18.85 -11.10
N LEU A 249 7.69 18.72 -9.87
CA LEU A 249 7.11 17.50 -9.39
C LEU A 249 5.82 17.11 -10.14
N THR A 250 5.01 18.09 -10.58
CA THR A 250 3.77 17.81 -11.33
C THR A 250 4.01 17.37 -12.78
N GLU A 251 5.19 17.61 -13.33
CA GLU A 251 5.57 17.13 -14.67
C GLU A 251 5.87 15.63 -14.69
N ILE A 252 6.07 15.00 -13.51
CA ILE A 252 6.43 13.59 -13.41
C ILE A 252 5.19 12.72 -13.62
N PRO A 253 5.29 11.66 -14.46
CA PRO A 253 4.19 10.71 -14.65
C PRO A 253 3.67 10.13 -13.33
N ASP A 254 2.38 10.03 -13.20
CA ASP A 254 1.67 9.54 -12.00
C ASP A 254 1.82 10.44 -10.73
N VAL A 255 2.44 11.63 -10.83
CA VAL A 255 2.51 12.62 -9.75
C VAL A 255 1.55 13.78 -10.05
N GLY A 256 0.37 13.75 -9.47
CA GLY A 256 -0.60 14.85 -9.57
C GLY A 256 -0.31 15.99 -8.60
N GLY A 257 -0.97 17.15 -8.76
CA GLY A 257 -0.75 18.34 -7.93
C GLY A 257 -0.89 18.10 -6.41
N ILE A 258 -1.82 17.23 -5.99
CA ILE A 258 -1.96 16.86 -4.55
C ILE A 258 -0.71 16.14 -4.05
N THR A 259 -0.19 15.19 -4.83
CA THR A 259 1.02 14.45 -4.48
C THR A 259 2.25 15.35 -4.47
N ALA A 260 2.40 16.21 -5.49
CA ALA A 260 3.49 17.18 -5.60
C ALA A 260 3.53 18.12 -4.38
N ARG A 261 2.38 18.66 -3.98
CA ARG A 261 2.26 19.49 -2.77
C ARG A 261 2.64 18.73 -1.51
N CYS A 262 2.16 17.48 -1.34
CA CYS A 262 2.54 16.67 -0.19
C CYS A 262 4.05 16.42 -0.09
N ILE A 263 4.72 16.22 -1.22
CA ILE A 263 6.18 16.03 -1.29
C ILE A 263 6.90 17.33 -0.92
N ALA A 264 6.51 18.46 -1.54
CA ALA A 264 7.11 19.77 -1.28
C ALA A 264 6.94 20.20 0.18
N ASP A 265 5.74 20.01 0.76
CA ASP A 265 5.45 20.33 2.16
C ASP A 265 6.25 19.45 3.11
N TYR A 266 6.41 18.17 2.82
CA TYR A 266 7.22 17.26 3.62
C TYR A 266 8.67 17.74 3.71
N PHE A 267 9.31 18.05 2.59
CA PHE A 267 10.71 18.47 2.55
C PHE A 267 10.96 19.93 3.01
N ARG A 268 9.91 20.78 3.08
CA ARG A 268 10.01 22.08 3.71
C ARG A 268 10.15 21.98 5.23
N GLY A 269 9.62 20.92 5.84
CA GLY A 269 9.62 20.71 7.28
C GLY A 269 11.02 20.51 7.85
N ASP A 270 11.35 21.23 8.94
CA ASP A 270 12.67 21.13 9.59
C ASP A 270 12.93 19.72 10.15
N GLN A 271 11.89 19.04 10.62
CA GLN A 271 11.99 17.66 11.11
C GLN A 271 12.40 16.69 9.98
N ALA A 272 11.84 16.84 8.78
CA ALA A 272 12.22 16.02 7.63
C ALA A 272 13.66 16.29 7.20
N LYS A 273 14.07 17.55 7.15
CA LYS A 273 15.46 17.94 6.82
C LYS A 273 16.46 17.36 7.82
N ASP A 274 16.15 17.46 9.12
CA ASP A 274 17.01 16.89 10.18
C ASP A 274 17.07 15.36 10.07
N LEU A 275 15.94 14.70 9.85
CA LEU A 275 15.88 13.25 9.65
C LEU A 275 16.76 12.81 8.50
N ILE A 276 16.63 13.45 7.32
CA ILE A 276 17.41 13.10 6.14
C ILE A 276 18.91 13.38 6.36
N ARG A 277 19.26 14.52 6.96
CA ARG A 277 20.65 14.82 7.33
C ARG A 277 21.24 13.70 8.20
N ARG A 278 20.54 13.29 9.25
CA ARG A 278 20.98 12.24 10.17
C ARG A 278 21.08 10.87 9.51
N LEU A 279 20.14 10.51 8.62
CA LEU A 279 20.21 9.28 7.83
C LEU A 279 21.43 9.30 6.90
N LYS A 280 21.72 10.43 6.25
CA LYS A 280 22.89 10.63 5.40
C LYS A 280 24.21 10.50 6.21
N GLU A 281 24.27 11.13 7.39
CA GLU A 281 25.42 11.04 8.33
C GLU A 281 25.61 9.59 8.84
N ALA A 282 24.55 8.83 9.00
CA ALA A 282 24.60 7.41 9.37
C ALA A 282 25.06 6.49 8.21
N GLY A 283 25.23 7.03 6.99
CA GLY A 283 25.69 6.29 5.82
C GLY A 283 24.57 5.57 5.05
N VAL A 284 23.31 5.97 5.23
CA VAL A 284 22.20 5.47 4.42
C VAL A 284 22.33 6.00 2.99
N ASN A 285 22.15 5.13 2.00
CA ASN A 285 22.24 5.49 0.59
C ASN A 285 21.17 6.53 0.20
N MET A 286 21.61 7.64 -0.38
CA MET A 286 20.77 8.76 -0.84
C MET A 286 20.67 8.83 -2.37
N GLU A 287 21.19 7.83 -3.07
CA GLU A 287 21.25 7.77 -4.52
C GLU A 287 20.38 6.64 -5.06
N SER A 288 19.79 6.85 -6.23
CA SER A 288 19.11 5.79 -6.96
C SER A 288 20.07 5.08 -7.90
N THR A 289 20.05 3.77 -7.86
CA THR A 289 20.73 2.93 -8.84
C THR A 289 19.87 2.66 -10.07
N ALA A 290 18.58 3.02 -10.00
CA ALA A 290 17.65 2.91 -11.12
C ALA A 290 18.09 3.91 -12.21
N GLN A 291 18.42 3.42 -13.38
CA GLN A 291 18.60 4.29 -14.54
C GLN A 291 17.28 5.01 -14.83
N PRO A 292 17.31 6.28 -15.29
CA PRO A 292 16.11 6.96 -15.77
C PRO A 292 15.38 6.01 -16.72
N THR A 293 14.09 5.84 -16.52
CA THR A 293 13.29 5.00 -17.42
C THR A 293 13.50 5.50 -18.84
N GLY A 294 14.14 4.66 -19.67
CA GLY A 294 14.21 4.93 -21.09
C GLY A 294 12.78 5.10 -21.62
N ASP A 295 12.58 5.91 -22.62
CA ASP A 295 11.28 6.09 -23.28
C ASP A 295 11.08 5.15 -24.49
N LEU A 296 12.04 4.26 -24.70
CA LEU A 296 12.08 3.34 -25.84
C LEU A 296 10.78 2.51 -25.98
N LEU A 297 10.24 2.01 -24.85
CA LEU A 297 8.97 1.28 -24.78
C LEU A 297 7.82 2.15 -24.25
N ALA A 298 7.98 3.48 -24.22
CA ALA A 298 6.95 4.39 -23.72
C ALA A 298 5.64 4.24 -24.48
N GLY A 299 4.53 4.14 -23.72
CA GLY A 299 3.19 3.92 -24.27
C GLY A 299 2.82 2.45 -24.52
N LEU A 300 3.76 1.51 -24.42
CA LEU A 300 3.48 0.09 -24.55
C LEU A 300 3.17 -0.56 -23.20
N THR A 301 2.17 -1.44 -23.16
CA THR A 301 1.81 -2.22 -21.97
C THR A 301 2.16 -3.69 -22.21
N PHE A 302 2.95 -4.28 -21.31
CA PHE A 302 3.33 -5.68 -21.36
C PHE A 302 2.62 -6.49 -20.28
N VAL A 303 2.39 -7.78 -20.56
CA VAL A 303 1.89 -8.76 -19.58
C VAL A 303 2.82 -9.96 -19.58
N LEU A 304 3.29 -10.35 -18.41
CA LEU A 304 4.15 -11.53 -18.23
C LEU A 304 3.30 -12.74 -17.80
N THR A 305 3.53 -13.89 -18.45
CA THR A 305 2.84 -15.15 -18.15
C THR A 305 3.76 -16.35 -18.30
N GLY A 306 3.55 -17.40 -17.51
CA GLY A 306 4.49 -18.54 -17.46
C GLY A 306 5.71 -18.28 -16.59
N GLU A 307 6.66 -19.21 -16.60
CA GLU A 307 7.96 -19.10 -15.94
C GLU A 307 9.03 -18.78 -16.99
N LEU A 308 9.84 -17.77 -16.72
CA LEU A 308 10.98 -17.43 -17.55
C LEU A 308 12.22 -18.10 -16.97
N GLU A 309 13.08 -18.67 -17.81
CA GLU A 309 14.33 -19.29 -17.38
C GLU A 309 15.38 -18.25 -16.97
N SER A 310 15.37 -17.10 -17.64
CA SER A 310 16.40 -16.05 -17.51
C SER A 310 16.19 -15.10 -16.33
N ALA A 311 14.97 -14.97 -15.83
CA ALA A 311 14.65 -14.02 -14.75
C ALA A 311 13.35 -14.36 -14.03
N SER A 312 13.24 -13.98 -12.76
CA SER A 312 11.94 -14.00 -12.09
C SER A 312 10.96 -13.04 -12.77
N ARG A 313 9.65 -13.30 -12.63
CA ARG A 313 8.61 -12.41 -13.20
C ARG A 313 8.73 -10.96 -12.72
N LYS A 314 9.24 -10.76 -11.49
CA LYS A 314 9.47 -9.44 -10.93
C LYS A 314 10.63 -8.74 -11.64
N GLU A 315 11.78 -9.39 -11.74
CA GLU A 315 12.97 -8.86 -12.42
C GLU A 315 12.70 -8.58 -13.89
N ALA A 316 11.98 -9.50 -14.57
CA ALA A 316 11.59 -9.30 -15.96
C ALA A 316 10.67 -8.10 -16.15
N GLY A 317 9.75 -7.85 -15.21
CA GLY A 317 8.90 -6.67 -15.19
C GLY A 317 9.70 -5.39 -14.98
N GLU A 318 10.63 -5.38 -14.04
CA GLU A 318 11.50 -4.24 -13.72
C GLU A 318 12.39 -3.84 -14.93
N LYS A 319 12.91 -4.80 -15.69
CA LYS A 319 13.66 -4.54 -16.93
C LYS A 319 12.80 -3.86 -18.00
N LEU A 320 11.56 -4.31 -18.21
CA LEU A 320 10.64 -3.66 -19.15
C LEU A 320 10.26 -2.25 -18.69
N GLU A 321 10.01 -2.06 -17.40
CA GLU A 321 9.69 -0.75 -16.81
C GLU A 321 10.88 0.21 -16.92
N ALA A 322 12.10 -0.28 -16.79
CA ALA A 322 13.31 0.52 -17.00
C ALA A 322 13.45 1.05 -18.44
N LEU A 323 12.86 0.38 -19.41
CA LEU A 323 12.79 0.83 -20.83
C LEU A 323 11.56 1.70 -21.12
N GLY A 324 10.76 2.05 -20.10
CA GLY A 324 9.58 2.92 -20.22
C GLY A 324 8.26 2.19 -20.47
N ALA A 325 8.25 0.84 -20.47
CA ALA A 325 7.03 0.07 -20.62
C ALA A 325 6.14 0.11 -19.35
N LYS A 326 4.84 -0.15 -19.52
CA LYS A 326 3.93 -0.43 -18.42
C LYS A 326 3.73 -1.93 -18.28
N VAL A 327 3.93 -2.50 -17.09
CA VAL A 327 3.65 -3.92 -16.82
C VAL A 327 2.26 -4.07 -16.16
N SER A 328 1.44 -4.97 -16.70
CA SER A 328 0.07 -5.22 -16.23
C SER A 328 -0.15 -6.68 -15.83
N GLY A 329 -0.97 -6.89 -14.81
CA GLY A 329 -1.37 -8.22 -14.35
C GLY A 329 -2.40 -8.94 -15.25
N SER A 330 -3.07 -8.21 -16.17
CA SER A 330 -4.17 -8.76 -16.99
C SER A 330 -4.06 -8.34 -18.46
N VAL A 331 -4.46 -9.24 -19.36
CA VAL A 331 -4.47 -8.99 -20.81
C VAL A 331 -5.77 -8.30 -21.22
N SER A 332 -5.65 -7.25 -22.04
CA SER A 332 -6.74 -6.47 -22.62
C SER A 332 -6.42 -6.07 -24.07
N LYS A 333 -7.37 -5.51 -24.80
CA LYS A 333 -7.13 -4.97 -26.17
C LYS A 333 -6.10 -3.82 -26.21
N LYS A 334 -5.81 -3.21 -25.05
CA LYS A 334 -4.79 -2.16 -24.91
C LYS A 334 -3.40 -2.71 -24.60
N THR A 335 -3.27 -4.03 -24.39
CA THR A 335 -1.98 -4.67 -24.13
C THR A 335 -1.11 -4.62 -25.38
N GLY A 336 0.10 -4.12 -25.27
CA GLY A 336 1.09 -3.99 -26.34
C GLY A 336 1.63 -5.35 -26.77
N ALA A 337 2.09 -6.15 -25.82
CA ALA A 337 2.52 -7.53 -26.04
C ALA A 337 2.38 -8.39 -24.78
N VAL A 338 2.40 -9.70 -24.94
CA VAL A 338 2.47 -10.68 -23.84
C VAL A 338 3.78 -11.44 -23.97
N VAL A 339 4.59 -11.43 -22.92
CA VAL A 339 5.78 -12.28 -22.82
C VAL A 339 5.37 -13.62 -22.22
N ALA A 340 5.58 -14.70 -22.97
CA ALA A 340 5.18 -16.05 -22.60
C ALA A 340 6.42 -16.93 -22.35
N GLY A 341 6.64 -17.30 -21.08
CA GLY A 341 7.59 -18.33 -20.67
C GLY A 341 6.96 -19.72 -20.66
N GLU A 342 7.65 -20.69 -20.04
CA GLU A 342 7.16 -22.07 -19.90
C GLU A 342 5.84 -22.13 -19.12
N ALA A 343 5.00 -23.10 -19.46
CA ALA A 343 3.69 -23.32 -18.83
C ALA A 343 2.75 -22.10 -18.83
N ALA A 344 2.85 -21.22 -19.84
CA ALA A 344 1.96 -20.07 -20.00
C ALA A 344 0.50 -20.51 -20.12
N GLY A 345 -0.36 -20.04 -19.21
CA GLY A 345 -1.73 -20.53 -19.02
C GLY A 345 -2.81 -19.64 -19.69
N SER A 346 -3.82 -19.25 -18.89
CA SER A 346 -5.02 -18.51 -19.36
C SER A 346 -4.73 -17.16 -20.00
N LYS A 347 -3.67 -16.47 -19.60
CA LYS A 347 -3.30 -15.17 -20.16
C LYS A 347 -2.79 -15.29 -21.60
N LEU A 348 -2.06 -16.36 -21.93
CA LEU A 348 -1.61 -16.64 -23.31
C LEU A 348 -2.81 -16.88 -24.23
N ARG A 349 -3.76 -17.73 -23.82
CA ARG A 349 -5.00 -17.97 -24.59
C ARG A 349 -5.76 -16.67 -24.82
N LYS A 350 -5.89 -15.84 -23.79
CA LYS A 350 -6.58 -14.55 -23.91
C LYS A 350 -5.87 -13.58 -24.83
N ALA A 351 -4.52 -13.60 -24.87
CA ALA A 351 -3.75 -12.80 -25.82
C ALA A 351 -4.04 -13.21 -27.27
N GLN A 352 -4.04 -14.53 -27.55
CA GLN A 352 -4.37 -15.08 -28.86
C GLN A 352 -5.81 -14.75 -29.30
N GLU A 353 -6.80 -14.86 -28.39
CA GLU A 353 -8.19 -14.48 -28.64
C GLU A 353 -8.36 -12.99 -28.98
N LEU A 354 -7.56 -12.13 -28.37
CA LEU A 354 -7.62 -10.67 -28.56
C LEU A 354 -6.69 -10.16 -29.67
N GLY A 355 -5.92 -11.05 -30.34
CA GLY A 355 -4.94 -10.66 -31.36
C GLY A 355 -3.78 -9.84 -30.81
N VAL A 356 -3.45 -10.00 -29.51
CA VAL A 356 -2.32 -9.31 -28.87
C VAL A 356 -1.03 -10.07 -29.21
N PRO A 357 0.04 -9.37 -29.67
CA PRO A 357 1.33 -9.99 -29.93
C PRO A 357 1.86 -10.80 -28.75
N VAL A 358 2.44 -11.96 -29.04
CA VAL A 358 3.05 -12.82 -28.02
C VAL A 358 4.53 -12.95 -28.33
N LEU A 359 5.37 -12.54 -27.39
CA LEU A 359 6.81 -12.68 -27.43
C LEU A 359 7.25 -13.96 -26.73
N SER A 360 8.18 -14.70 -27.34
CA SER A 360 8.91 -15.74 -26.65
C SER A 360 9.91 -15.15 -25.66
N GLU A 361 10.46 -15.97 -24.77
CA GLU A 361 11.51 -15.53 -23.86
C GLU A 361 12.78 -15.05 -24.60
N GLU A 362 13.09 -15.67 -25.74
CA GLU A 362 14.20 -15.28 -26.58
C GLU A 362 14.01 -13.88 -27.18
N GLN A 363 12.83 -13.58 -27.68
CA GLN A 363 12.44 -12.25 -28.16
C GLN A 363 12.41 -11.21 -27.04
N TYR A 364 11.97 -11.60 -25.85
CA TYR A 364 12.04 -10.75 -24.68
C TYR A 364 13.48 -10.41 -24.32
N ARG A 365 14.42 -11.37 -24.36
CA ARG A 365 15.85 -11.11 -24.08
C ARG A 365 16.46 -10.16 -25.10
N VAL A 366 16.18 -10.32 -26.37
CA VAL A 366 16.59 -9.35 -27.41
C VAL A 366 16.08 -7.95 -27.07
N LEU A 367 14.81 -7.83 -26.65
CA LEU A 367 14.18 -6.55 -26.32
C LEU A 367 14.83 -5.85 -25.10
N VAL A 368 15.25 -6.60 -24.06
CA VAL A 368 15.72 -6.00 -22.81
C VAL A 368 17.23 -6.02 -22.63
N ASP A 369 17.95 -6.97 -23.23
CA ASP A 369 19.40 -7.13 -23.04
C ASP A 369 20.19 -6.58 -24.24
N GLU A 370 19.69 -6.69 -25.47
CA GLU A 370 20.34 -6.18 -26.67
C GLU A 370 19.86 -4.77 -27.07
N VAL A 371 18.76 -4.33 -26.48
CA VAL A 371 18.07 -3.05 -26.65
C VAL A 371 18.07 -2.57 -28.09
N PRO A 372 17.00 -2.83 -28.87
CA PRO A 372 16.88 -2.39 -30.26
C PRO A 372 17.17 -0.88 -30.39
N GLY A 373 17.89 -0.50 -31.46
CA GLY A 373 18.39 0.87 -31.61
C GLY A 373 17.31 1.93 -31.84
N ASP A 374 16.13 1.53 -32.29
CA ASP A 374 15.02 2.45 -32.52
C ASP A 374 13.63 1.79 -32.29
N LYS A 375 12.61 2.66 -32.25
CA LYS A 375 11.21 2.26 -32.05
C LYS A 375 10.64 1.43 -33.22
N ALA A 376 11.17 1.55 -34.39
CA ALA A 376 10.73 0.81 -35.58
C ALA A 376 11.13 -0.67 -35.48
N GLU A 377 12.35 -0.94 -35.03
CA GLU A 377 12.82 -2.31 -34.73
C GLU A 377 11.96 -3.00 -33.68
N ILE A 378 11.56 -2.26 -32.64
CA ILE A 378 10.67 -2.77 -31.59
C ILE A 378 9.29 -3.10 -32.16
N LEU A 379 8.71 -2.22 -32.98
CA LEU A 379 7.41 -2.44 -33.60
C LEU A 379 7.46 -3.63 -34.56
N ALA A 380 8.54 -3.82 -35.29
CA ALA A 380 8.78 -4.99 -36.14
C ALA A 380 8.85 -6.28 -35.29
N LEU A 381 9.57 -6.27 -34.18
CA LEU A 381 9.67 -7.39 -33.25
C LEU A 381 8.31 -7.74 -32.61
N LEU A 382 7.46 -6.72 -32.44
CA LEU A 382 6.07 -6.87 -31.99
C LEU A 382 5.08 -7.26 -33.09
N GLY A 383 5.54 -7.43 -34.35
CA GLY A 383 4.68 -7.68 -35.50
C GLY A 383 3.71 -6.53 -35.82
N ARG A 384 4.11 -5.31 -35.50
CA ARG A 384 3.35 -4.06 -35.73
C ARG A 384 4.13 -3.16 -36.68
N ASP A 385 4.25 -3.55 -37.96
CA ASP A 385 4.81 -2.68 -38.98
C ASP A 385 3.87 -1.47 -39.19
N GLU A 386 4.41 -0.25 -39.14
CA GLU A 386 3.65 0.99 -39.41
C GLU A 386 3.12 1.05 -40.87
N ALA A 387 3.62 0.23 -41.76
CA ALA A 387 3.19 0.16 -43.16
C ALA A 387 1.75 -0.33 -43.38
N ALA A 388 1.07 -0.86 -42.37
CA ALA A 388 -0.31 -1.33 -42.46
C ALA A 388 -1.37 -0.26 -42.10
N LYS A 389 -0.99 0.93 -41.65
CA LYS A 389 -1.93 2.01 -41.26
C LYS A 389 -2.12 3.12 -42.27
N GLU A 390 -1.34 3.15 -43.37
CA GLU A 390 -1.56 4.09 -44.49
C GLU A 390 -2.38 3.51 -45.64
N ALA A 391 -2.93 2.29 -45.49
CA ALA A 391 -3.68 1.58 -46.53
C ALA A 391 -5.16 1.31 -46.18
N GLU A 392 -5.72 1.90 -45.17
CA GLU A 392 -7.18 1.97 -44.89
C GLU A 392 -7.58 3.46 -44.70
#